data_ec3dbcc28f8d82c3fe59f156a234fd60
#
_entry.id   ec3dbcc28f8d82c3fe59f156a234fd60
#
_cell.length_a   1.000
_cell.length_b   1.000
_cell.length_c   1.000
_cell.angle_alpha   90.00
_cell.angle_beta   90.00
_cell.angle_gamma   90.00
#
_symmetry.space_group_name_H-M   'P 1'
#
loop_
_entity.id
_entity.type
_entity.pdbx_description
1 polymer ?
#
loop_
_entity_poly.entity_id
_entity_poly.type
_entity_poly.pdbx_seq_one_letter_code
_entity_poly.pdbx_strand_id
1 'polypeptide(L)'
;MRNSDNYGEITRKAKVKHGIWTGVKYFFLALWAIIVLFPFYWMVLTSLKDYGAYNSEYIPKFFTLYPTLANYAEAFTAVPLARYFMNTLLFTVVTTALMLIVITLAAFAFARLEFRGKRIAFTLLLSLMMIPNELVIITNFVTITDWGLRNTFTGLILPSVTSVFYIYLLKENFAQVPDELYYASKVDGASDMAYLTRVLIPICSPTLVTVIILKVIECWNSYVWPRLITDDSRYFLVSGGIQAIREGGFGRDNIPAMMAAVVAISVPLIALFLIFRKKIMEGVSRGGLKG
;
A
#
# COMPACT_ATOMS: atom_id res chain seq x y z
N MET A 1 -9.78 61.57 -12.15
CA MET A 1 -9.29 61.20 -10.82
C MET A 1 -10.20 60.25 -10.02
N ARG A 2 -11.51 60.15 -10.28
CA ARG A 2 -12.45 59.31 -9.47
C ARG A 2 -12.40 57.80 -9.78
N ASN A 3 -11.76 57.34 -10.87
CA ASN A 3 -11.71 55.93 -11.26
C ASN A 3 -10.51 55.17 -10.65
N SER A 4 -9.40 55.81 -10.33
CA SER A 4 -8.19 55.19 -9.79
C SER A 4 -8.39 54.71 -8.34
N ASP A 5 -9.15 55.48 -7.53
CA ASP A 5 -9.38 55.16 -6.12
C ASP A 5 -10.32 53.95 -5.96
N ASN A 6 -11.27 53.78 -6.88
CA ASN A 6 -12.20 52.63 -6.88
C ASN A 6 -11.52 51.30 -7.22
N TYR A 7 -10.54 51.31 -8.14
CA TYR A 7 -9.72 50.12 -8.46
C TYR A 7 -8.82 49.71 -7.29
N GLY A 8 -8.25 50.67 -6.54
CA GLY A 8 -7.43 50.42 -5.38
C GLY A 8 -8.22 49.75 -4.25
N GLU A 9 -9.46 50.19 -4.03
CA GLU A 9 -10.32 49.67 -2.97
C GLU A 9 -10.84 48.25 -3.31
N ILE A 10 -11.19 47.99 -4.57
CA ILE A 10 -11.64 46.66 -5.06
C ILE A 10 -10.50 45.65 -4.95
N THR A 11 -9.28 46.00 -5.32
CA THR A 11 -8.10 45.11 -5.21
C THR A 11 -7.72 44.85 -3.77
N ARG A 12 -7.86 45.83 -2.88
CA ARG A 12 -7.63 45.66 -1.44
C ARG A 12 -8.67 44.74 -0.80
N LYS A 13 -9.96 44.91 -1.10
CA LYS A 13 -11.02 44.04 -0.63
C LYS A 13 -10.86 42.59 -1.14
N ALA A 14 -10.47 42.43 -2.41
CA ALA A 14 -10.17 41.12 -3.00
C ALA A 14 -8.99 40.43 -2.31
N LYS A 15 -7.89 41.16 -2.02
CA LYS A 15 -6.72 40.64 -1.27
C LYS A 15 -7.08 40.25 0.16
N VAL A 16 -7.87 41.09 0.87
CA VAL A 16 -8.32 40.78 2.24
C VAL A 16 -9.24 39.53 2.23
N LYS A 17 -10.21 39.47 1.32
CA LYS A 17 -11.10 38.31 1.16
C LYS A 17 -10.30 37.04 0.84
N HIS A 18 -9.31 37.14 -0.07
CA HIS A 18 -8.42 36.00 -0.39
C HIS A 18 -7.60 35.59 0.84
N GLY A 19 -7.06 36.52 1.62
CA GLY A 19 -6.32 36.24 2.86
C GLY A 19 -7.19 35.53 3.91
N ILE A 20 -8.43 35.98 4.11
CA ILE A 20 -9.39 35.35 5.04
C ILE A 20 -9.70 33.92 4.59
N TRP A 21 -10.03 33.71 3.30
CA TRP A 21 -10.30 32.38 2.76
C TRP A 21 -9.10 31.44 2.87
N THR A 22 -7.90 31.96 2.65
CA THR A 22 -6.66 31.23 2.81
C THR A 22 -6.46 30.84 4.28
N GLY A 23 -6.68 31.77 5.23
CA GLY A 23 -6.65 31.48 6.66
C GLY A 23 -7.65 30.41 7.09
N VAL A 24 -8.89 30.51 6.62
CA VAL A 24 -9.94 29.50 6.89
C VAL A 24 -9.54 28.13 6.33
N LYS A 25 -9.02 28.06 5.12
CA LYS A 25 -8.54 26.80 4.52
C LYS A 25 -7.43 26.18 5.38
N TYR A 26 -6.41 26.95 5.76
CA TYR A 26 -5.32 26.42 6.59
C TYR A 26 -5.79 26.04 8.00
N PHE A 27 -6.75 26.75 8.58
CA PHE A 27 -7.35 26.34 9.85
C PHE A 27 -8.02 24.98 9.77
N PHE A 28 -8.86 24.74 8.74
CA PHE A 28 -9.49 23.44 8.54
C PHE A 28 -8.48 22.34 8.23
N LEU A 29 -7.46 22.64 7.41
CA LEU A 29 -6.38 21.67 7.12
C LEU A 29 -5.60 21.31 8.39
N ALA A 30 -5.30 22.28 9.24
CA ALA A 30 -4.60 22.04 10.52
C ALA A 30 -5.47 21.21 11.47
N LEU A 31 -6.76 21.54 11.57
CA LEU A 31 -7.71 20.78 12.39
C LEU A 31 -7.80 19.32 11.93
N TRP A 32 -7.95 19.09 10.62
CA TRP A 32 -7.94 17.75 10.07
C TRP A 32 -6.62 17.02 10.29
N ALA A 33 -5.49 17.72 10.14
CA ALA A 33 -4.18 17.13 10.40
C ALA A 33 -4.05 16.67 11.87
N ILE A 34 -4.52 17.48 12.83
CA ILE A 34 -4.53 17.12 14.26
C ILE A 34 -5.40 15.87 14.48
N ILE A 35 -6.63 15.84 13.94
CA ILE A 35 -7.54 14.70 14.09
C ILE A 35 -6.92 13.42 13.53
N VAL A 36 -6.30 13.48 12.34
CA VAL A 36 -5.68 12.33 11.70
C VAL A 36 -4.40 11.88 12.42
N LEU A 37 -3.59 12.82 12.92
CA LEU A 37 -2.34 12.51 13.60
C LEU A 37 -2.52 12.07 15.05
N PHE A 38 -3.63 12.44 15.68
CA PHE A 38 -3.87 12.15 17.10
C PHE A 38 -3.79 10.65 17.45
N PRO A 39 -4.42 9.71 16.72
CA PRO A 39 -4.31 8.28 17.00
C PRO A 39 -2.86 7.79 16.96
N PHE A 40 -2.06 8.27 16.00
CA PHE A 40 -0.65 7.89 15.88
C PHE A 40 0.19 8.46 17.02
N TYR A 41 -0.05 9.72 17.37
CA TYR A 41 0.56 10.32 18.55
C TYR A 41 0.26 9.51 19.81
N TRP A 42 -1.02 9.16 20.01
CA TRP A 42 -1.46 8.38 21.17
C TRP A 42 -0.83 7.00 21.22
N MET A 43 -0.73 6.34 20.09
CA MET A 43 -0.08 5.03 19.94
C MET A 43 1.40 5.11 20.34
N VAL A 44 2.14 6.08 19.81
CA VAL A 44 3.55 6.29 20.14
C VAL A 44 3.71 6.67 21.61
N LEU A 45 2.90 7.59 22.12
CA LEU A 45 2.92 7.99 23.53
C LEU A 45 2.68 6.79 24.45
N THR A 46 1.65 5.98 24.17
CA THR A 46 1.32 4.80 24.97
C THR A 46 2.41 3.76 24.92
N SER A 47 3.07 3.55 23.78
CA SER A 47 4.18 2.62 23.64
C SER A 47 5.41 2.96 24.50
N LEU A 48 5.51 4.24 24.91
CA LEU A 48 6.60 4.73 25.76
C LEU A 48 6.24 4.80 27.24
N LYS A 49 4.98 4.56 27.63
CA LYS A 49 4.58 4.54 29.04
C LYS A 49 4.97 3.23 29.71
N ASP A 50 5.48 3.33 30.93
CA ASP A 50 5.66 2.14 31.77
C ASP A 50 4.31 1.48 32.06
N TYR A 51 4.28 0.14 32.13
CA TYR A 51 3.04 -0.62 32.33
C TYR A 51 2.34 -0.26 33.66
N GLY A 52 3.12 -0.14 34.75
CA GLY A 52 2.56 0.25 36.07
C GLY A 52 2.03 1.68 36.06
N ALA A 53 2.75 2.61 35.42
CA ALA A 53 2.32 4.00 35.28
C ALA A 53 1.05 4.09 34.42
N TYR A 54 0.96 3.34 33.33
CA TYR A 54 -0.21 3.30 32.45
C TYR A 54 -1.46 2.82 33.21
N ASN A 55 -1.36 1.71 33.95
CA ASN A 55 -2.49 1.13 34.67
C ASN A 55 -2.92 1.96 35.89
N SER A 56 -2.03 2.79 36.44
CA SER A 56 -2.36 3.70 37.53
C SER A 56 -3.02 5.01 37.08
N GLU A 57 -3.06 5.28 35.78
CA GLU A 57 -3.70 6.48 35.21
C GLU A 57 -5.23 6.34 35.22
N TYR A 58 -5.91 6.94 36.19
CA TYR A 58 -7.38 7.03 36.19
C TYR A 58 -7.91 7.90 35.02
N ILE A 59 -7.18 8.98 34.68
CA ILE A 59 -7.43 9.81 33.51
C ILE A 59 -6.19 9.70 32.62
N PRO A 60 -6.35 9.27 31.35
CA PRO A 60 -5.23 9.14 30.44
C PRO A 60 -4.48 10.45 30.23
N LYS A 61 -3.15 10.45 30.48
CA LYS A 61 -2.30 11.64 30.34
C LYS A 61 -1.78 11.75 28.90
N PHE A 62 -1.75 12.99 28.39
CA PHE A 62 -1.25 13.31 27.06
C PHE A 62 0.27 13.39 26.95
N PHE A 63 1.02 13.06 28.02
CA PHE A 63 2.48 13.03 28.06
C PHE A 63 2.94 12.01 29.10
N THR A 64 4.19 11.57 28.99
CA THR A 64 4.85 10.74 30.01
C THR A 64 6.13 11.45 30.46
N LEU A 65 6.36 11.47 31.79
CA LEU A 65 7.58 12.06 32.38
C LEU A 65 8.75 11.08 32.37
N TYR A 66 8.47 9.79 32.33
CA TYR A 66 9.45 8.70 32.38
C TYR A 66 9.26 7.77 31.18
N PRO A 67 9.67 8.18 29.97
CA PRO A 67 9.53 7.34 28.78
C PRO A 67 10.43 6.10 28.91
N THR A 68 9.91 4.93 28.53
CA THR A 68 10.66 3.66 28.53
C THR A 68 10.59 2.98 27.18
N LEU A 69 11.66 2.28 26.80
CA LEU A 69 11.69 1.39 25.65
C LEU A 69 11.48 -0.10 26.02
N ALA A 70 11.22 -0.39 27.29
CA ALA A 70 11.01 -1.76 27.78
C ALA A 70 9.87 -2.47 27.03
N ASN A 71 8.80 -1.74 26.70
CA ASN A 71 7.66 -2.27 25.94
C ASN A 71 8.05 -2.81 24.56
N TYR A 72 9.03 -2.20 23.90
CA TYR A 72 9.54 -2.69 22.61
C TYR A 72 10.32 -3.99 22.79
N ALA A 73 11.21 -4.06 23.80
CA ALA A 73 11.94 -5.30 24.13
C ALA A 73 10.95 -6.43 24.45
N GLU A 74 9.94 -6.12 25.25
CA GLU A 74 8.88 -7.05 25.62
C GLU A 74 8.09 -7.51 24.40
N ALA A 75 7.71 -6.61 23.47
CA ALA A 75 7.00 -6.94 22.23
C ALA A 75 7.79 -7.93 21.34
N PHE A 76 9.12 -7.82 21.30
CA PHE A 76 9.97 -8.70 20.50
C PHE A 76 10.28 -10.04 21.19
N THR A 77 10.09 -10.14 22.51
CA THR A 77 10.33 -11.38 23.28
C THR A 77 9.08 -12.23 23.45
N ALA A 78 7.90 -11.61 23.52
CA ALA A 78 6.63 -12.31 23.72
C ALA A 78 6.21 -13.19 22.55
N VAL A 79 6.50 -12.76 21.34
CA VAL A 79 6.28 -13.52 20.11
C VAL A 79 7.50 -13.36 19.21
N PRO A 80 7.78 -14.28 18.27
CA PRO A 80 8.90 -14.17 17.35
C PRO A 80 8.66 -13.10 16.29
N LEU A 81 8.48 -11.85 16.73
CA LEU A 81 8.08 -10.71 15.87
C LEU A 81 9.09 -10.47 14.75
N ALA A 82 10.39 -10.64 15.03
CA ALA A 82 11.44 -10.56 14.02
C ALA A 82 11.23 -11.57 12.87
N ARG A 83 10.81 -12.80 13.19
CA ARG A 83 10.45 -13.81 12.18
C ARG A 83 9.25 -13.34 11.35
N TYR A 84 8.22 -12.80 11.98
CA TYR A 84 7.04 -12.30 11.28
C TYR A 84 7.38 -11.14 10.32
N PHE A 85 8.32 -10.28 10.72
CA PHE A 85 8.86 -9.26 9.82
C PHE A 85 9.55 -9.88 8.59
N MET A 86 10.43 -10.86 8.80
CA MET A 86 11.11 -11.54 7.70
C MET A 86 10.15 -12.29 6.79
N ASN A 87 9.15 -12.96 7.36
CA ASN A 87 8.10 -13.62 6.59
C ASN A 87 7.33 -12.63 5.73
N THR A 88 6.95 -11.47 6.30
CA THR A 88 6.23 -10.43 5.57
C THR A 88 7.09 -9.83 4.46
N LEU A 89 8.36 -9.60 4.73
CA LEU A 89 9.30 -9.11 3.72
C LEU A 89 9.44 -10.11 2.57
N LEU A 90 9.66 -11.40 2.89
CA LEU A 90 9.73 -12.48 1.90
C LEU A 90 8.44 -12.57 1.08
N PHE A 91 7.30 -12.63 1.76
CA PHE A 91 5.97 -12.65 1.11
C PHE A 91 5.79 -11.45 0.18
N THR A 92 6.09 -10.24 0.67
CA THR A 92 5.93 -9.00 -0.10
C THR A 92 6.83 -8.97 -1.34
N VAL A 93 8.11 -9.28 -1.17
CA VAL A 93 9.09 -9.22 -2.28
C VAL A 93 8.77 -10.26 -3.33
N VAL A 94 8.56 -11.52 -2.93
CA VAL A 94 8.32 -12.61 -3.88
C VAL A 94 6.98 -12.43 -4.59
N THR A 95 5.91 -12.10 -3.85
CA THR A 95 4.59 -11.85 -4.46
C THR A 95 4.63 -10.69 -5.44
N THR A 96 5.27 -9.57 -5.07
CA THR A 96 5.38 -8.40 -5.94
C THR A 96 6.19 -8.71 -7.20
N ALA A 97 7.31 -9.43 -7.07
CA ALA A 97 8.15 -9.80 -8.21
C ALA A 97 7.41 -10.73 -9.19
N LEU A 98 6.78 -11.79 -8.68
CA LEU A 98 5.99 -12.71 -9.50
C LEU A 98 4.80 -12.01 -10.16
N MET A 99 4.08 -11.20 -9.39
CA MET A 99 2.96 -10.41 -9.93
C MET A 99 3.43 -9.49 -11.06
N LEU A 100 4.54 -8.77 -10.88
CA LEU A 100 5.07 -7.87 -11.93
C LEU A 100 5.36 -8.61 -13.23
N ILE A 101 5.93 -9.80 -13.17
CA ILE A 101 6.18 -10.63 -14.35
C ILE A 101 4.84 -10.94 -15.03
N VAL A 102 3.88 -11.48 -14.28
CA VAL A 102 2.58 -11.91 -14.83
C VAL A 102 1.83 -10.73 -15.44
N ILE A 103 1.66 -9.62 -14.69
CA ILE A 103 0.89 -8.48 -15.17
C ILE A 103 1.56 -7.76 -16.33
N THR A 104 2.90 -7.67 -16.35
CA THR A 104 3.65 -7.01 -17.43
C THR A 104 3.53 -7.79 -18.73
N LEU A 105 3.68 -9.11 -18.69
CA LEU A 105 3.50 -9.96 -19.85
C LEU A 105 2.06 -9.94 -20.37
N ALA A 106 1.08 -10.04 -19.47
CA ALA A 106 -0.33 -9.97 -19.84
C ALA A 106 -0.70 -8.59 -20.43
N ALA A 107 -0.28 -7.51 -19.78
CA ALA A 107 -0.52 -6.14 -20.27
C ALA A 107 0.13 -5.91 -21.63
N PHE A 108 1.34 -6.41 -21.85
CA PHE A 108 2.04 -6.33 -23.13
C PHE A 108 1.28 -7.09 -24.23
N ALA A 109 0.84 -8.33 -23.96
CA ALA A 109 0.07 -9.11 -24.90
C ALA A 109 -1.22 -8.40 -25.32
N PHE A 110 -1.96 -7.85 -24.35
CA PHE A 110 -3.19 -7.11 -24.64
C PHE A 110 -2.95 -5.71 -25.25
N ALA A 111 -1.80 -5.09 -25.04
CA ALA A 111 -1.51 -3.77 -25.62
C ALA A 111 -0.97 -3.88 -27.04
N ARG A 112 -0.04 -4.81 -27.32
CA ARG A 112 0.79 -4.82 -28.53
C ARG A 112 0.58 -6.02 -29.45
N LEU A 113 0.35 -7.21 -28.88
CA LEU A 113 0.24 -8.39 -29.70
C LEU A 113 -1.14 -8.51 -30.35
N GLU A 114 -1.18 -9.04 -31.57
CA GLU A 114 -2.40 -9.37 -32.30
C GLU A 114 -2.63 -10.88 -32.26
N PHE A 115 -3.75 -11.30 -31.65
CA PHE A 115 -4.16 -12.69 -31.58
C PHE A 115 -5.68 -12.85 -31.67
N ARG A 116 -6.15 -14.01 -32.11
CA ARG A 116 -7.58 -14.30 -32.25
C ARG A 116 -8.25 -14.28 -30.88
N GLY A 117 -9.38 -13.58 -30.76
CA GLY A 117 -10.15 -13.50 -29.51
C GLY A 117 -9.60 -12.48 -28.49
N LYS A 118 -8.56 -11.68 -28.80
CA LYS A 118 -7.98 -10.65 -27.92
C LYS A 118 -9.05 -9.80 -27.25
N ARG A 119 -10.00 -9.25 -28.03
CA ARG A 119 -11.06 -8.39 -27.53
C ARG A 119 -11.99 -9.11 -26.54
N ILE A 120 -12.39 -10.33 -26.87
CA ILE A 120 -13.25 -11.15 -26.01
C ILE A 120 -12.52 -11.51 -24.71
N ALA A 121 -11.28 -11.99 -24.82
CA ALA A 121 -10.46 -12.33 -23.66
C ALA A 121 -10.25 -11.14 -22.72
N PHE A 122 -9.98 -9.95 -23.28
CA PHE A 122 -9.82 -8.73 -22.48
C PHE A 122 -11.13 -8.30 -21.81
N THR A 123 -12.27 -8.37 -22.51
CA THR A 123 -13.59 -8.06 -21.95
C THR A 123 -13.95 -9.02 -20.82
N LEU A 124 -13.71 -10.31 -20.99
CA LEU A 124 -13.91 -11.30 -19.93
C LEU A 124 -12.99 -11.05 -18.73
N LEU A 125 -11.74 -10.71 -18.98
CA LEU A 125 -10.80 -10.34 -17.91
C LEU A 125 -11.31 -9.12 -17.13
N LEU A 126 -11.79 -8.09 -17.81
CA LEU A 126 -12.36 -6.91 -17.15
C LEU A 126 -13.62 -7.23 -16.35
N SER A 127 -14.48 -8.15 -16.83
CA SER A 127 -15.67 -8.54 -16.10
C SER A 127 -15.34 -9.20 -14.75
N LEU A 128 -14.17 -9.82 -14.59
CA LEU A 128 -13.72 -10.37 -13.31
C LEU A 128 -13.44 -9.26 -12.26
N MET A 129 -13.19 -8.01 -12.65
CA MET A 129 -13.04 -6.91 -11.69
C MET A 129 -14.35 -6.57 -10.97
N MET A 130 -15.50 -6.98 -11.52
CA MET A 130 -16.81 -6.78 -10.87
C MET A 130 -17.04 -7.76 -9.70
N ILE A 131 -16.22 -8.80 -9.60
CA ILE A 131 -16.32 -9.80 -8.52
C ILE A 131 -15.51 -9.28 -7.33
N PRO A 132 -16.13 -8.98 -6.17
CA PRO A 132 -15.41 -8.61 -4.97
C PRO A 132 -14.45 -9.72 -4.53
N ASN A 133 -13.22 -9.33 -4.17
CA ASN A 133 -12.19 -10.27 -3.73
C ASN A 133 -12.62 -11.10 -2.51
N GLU A 134 -13.48 -10.54 -1.66
CA GLU A 134 -14.04 -11.20 -0.47
C GLU A 134 -14.85 -12.45 -0.81
N LEU A 135 -15.52 -12.47 -1.96
CA LEU A 135 -16.28 -13.65 -2.42
C LEU A 135 -15.35 -14.77 -2.89
N VAL A 136 -14.18 -14.43 -3.41
CA VAL A 136 -13.24 -15.42 -3.95
C VAL A 136 -12.36 -16.03 -2.84
N ILE A 137 -12.26 -15.39 -1.67
CA ILE A 137 -11.36 -15.82 -0.61
C ILE A 137 -11.69 -17.23 -0.09
N ILE A 138 -12.96 -17.56 0.03
CA ILE A 138 -13.42 -18.88 0.51
C ILE A 138 -13.06 -19.97 -0.52
N THR A 139 -13.32 -19.72 -1.81
CA THR A 139 -12.97 -20.65 -2.89
C THR A 139 -11.45 -20.86 -2.96
N ASN A 140 -10.67 -19.79 -2.84
CA ASN A 140 -9.21 -19.88 -2.78
C ASN A 140 -8.74 -20.70 -1.57
N PHE A 141 -9.39 -20.54 -0.40
CA PHE A 141 -9.06 -21.30 0.80
C PHE A 141 -9.30 -22.80 0.58
N VAL A 142 -10.45 -23.20 0.02
CA VAL A 142 -10.75 -24.58 -0.31
C VAL A 142 -9.72 -25.14 -1.29
N THR A 143 -9.48 -24.44 -2.40
CA THR A 143 -8.54 -24.86 -3.44
C THR A 143 -7.13 -25.07 -2.88
N ILE A 144 -6.61 -24.11 -2.11
CA ILE A 144 -5.26 -24.19 -1.52
C ILE A 144 -5.18 -25.30 -0.48
N THR A 145 -6.27 -25.55 0.25
CA THR A 145 -6.36 -26.64 1.22
C THR A 145 -6.37 -28.00 0.53
N ASP A 146 -7.15 -28.19 -0.54
CA ASP A 146 -7.21 -29.41 -1.32
C ASP A 146 -5.87 -29.74 -1.99
N TRP A 147 -5.10 -28.71 -2.35
CA TRP A 147 -3.73 -28.88 -2.87
C TRP A 147 -2.69 -29.15 -1.80
N GLY A 148 -3.08 -29.20 -0.51
CA GLY A 148 -2.16 -29.44 0.61
C GLY A 148 -1.17 -28.30 0.85
N LEU A 149 -1.49 -27.05 0.43
CA LEU A 149 -0.59 -25.89 0.50
C LEU A 149 -0.87 -25.00 1.72
N ARG A 150 -1.69 -25.43 2.69
CA ARG A 150 -1.83 -24.73 3.97
C ARG A 150 -0.49 -24.72 4.72
N ASN A 151 -0.28 -23.67 5.50
CA ASN A 151 0.97 -23.49 6.24
C ASN A 151 2.22 -23.53 5.35
N THR A 152 2.15 -22.93 4.16
CA THR A 152 3.28 -22.78 3.23
C THR A 152 3.33 -21.37 2.64
N PHE A 153 4.51 -20.91 2.27
CA PHE A 153 4.67 -19.66 1.52
C PHE A 153 4.03 -19.75 0.13
N THR A 154 4.01 -20.91 -0.50
CA THR A 154 3.34 -21.09 -1.79
C THR A 154 1.84 -20.82 -1.68
N GLY A 155 1.18 -21.37 -0.65
CA GLY A 155 -0.24 -21.11 -0.40
C GLY A 155 -0.53 -19.64 -0.08
N LEU A 156 0.38 -18.93 0.61
CA LEU A 156 0.28 -17.50 0.85
C LEU A 156 0.39 -16.68 -0.44
N ILE A 157 1.34 -17.01 -1.31
CA ILE A 157 1.74 -16.20 -2.47
C ILE A 157 0.82 -16.44 -3.67
N LEU A 158 0.46 -17.70 -3.96
CA LEU A 158 -0.16 -18.11 -5.21
C LEU A 158 -1.43 -17.32 -5.58
N PRO A 159 -2.42 -17.09 -4.69
CA PRO A 159 -3.60 -16.30 -5.03
C PRO A 159 -3.32 -14.82 -5.29
N SER A 160 -2.15 -14.33 -4.88
CA SER A 160 -1.77 -12.91 -4.94
C SER A 160 -0.84 -12.56 -6.09
N VAL A 161 -0.47 -13.55 -6.97
CA VAL A 161 0.47 -13.33 -8.08
C VAL A 161 -0.15 -12.71 -9.32
N THR A 162 -1.45 -12.43 -9.31
CA THR A 162 -2.12 -11.76 -10.42
C THR A 162 -3.09 -10.70 -9.91
N SER A 163 -3.36 -9.70 -10.74
CA SER A 163 -4.36 -8.68 -10.46
C SER A 163 -4.88 -8.12 -11.79
N VAL A 164 -6.17 -8.30 -12.02
CA VAL A 164 -6.84 -7.77 -13.22
C VAL A 164 -6.73 -6.26 -13.29
N PHE A 165 -6.85 -5.57 -12.14
CA PHE A 165 -6.70 -4.13 -12.04
C PHE A 165 -5.32 -3.66 -12.51
N TYR A 166 -4.25 -4.31 -12.08
CA TYR A 166 -2.89 -3.92 -12.50
C TYR A 166 -2.58 -4.30 -13.94
N ILE A 167 -3.16 -5.41 -14.46
CA ILE A 167 -3.08 -5.74 -15.90
C ILE A 167 -3.74 -4.64 -16.73
N TYR A 168 -4.95 -4.21 -16.35
CA TYR A 168 -5.65 -3.12 -17.02
C TYR A 168 -4.86 -1.82 -16.98
N LEU A 169 -4.39 -1.42 -15.79
CA LEU A 169 -3.63 -0.18 -15.61
C LEU A 169 -2.36 -0.13 -16.48
N LEU A 170 -1.60 -1.23 -16.51
CA LEU A 170 -0.40 -1.32 -17.33
C LEU A 170 -0.72 -1.39 -18.83
N LYS A 171 -1.76 -2.14 -19.23
CA LYS A 171 -2.20 -2.22 -20.62
C LYS A 171 -2.59 -0.84 -21.14
N GLU A 172 -3.35 -0.05 -20.38
CA GLU A 172 -3.73 1.32 -20.77
C GLU A 172 -2.49 2.24 -20.87
N ASN A 173 -1.54 2.09 -19.95
CA ASN A 173 -0.29 2.86 -20.00
C ASN A 173 0.59 2.44 -21.19
N PHE A 174 0.72 1.15 -21.47
CA PHE A 174 1.44 0.64 -22.63
C PHE A 174 0.81 1.09 -23.95
N ALA A 175 -0.52 1.15 -24.01
CA ALA A 175 -1.25 1.61 -25.19
C ALA A 175 -1.07 3.11 -25.49
N GLN A 176 -0.62 3.92 -24.51
CA GLN A 176 -0.33 5.35 -24.74
C GLN A 176 1.03 5.59 -25.42
N VAL A 177 1.91 4.60 -25.42
CA VAL A 177 3.20 4.69 -26.15
C VAL A 177 2.91 4.55 -27.65
N PRO A 178 3.46 5.43 -28.52
CA PRO A 178 3.20 5.39 -29.95
C PRO A 178 3.54 4.05 -30.60
N ASP A 179 2.69 3.57 -31.51
CA ASP A 179 2.87 2.30 -32.21
C ASP A 179 4.09 2.33 -33.16
N GLU A 180 4.49 3.50 -33.61
CA GLU A 180 5.66 3.72 -34.44
C GLU A 180 6.93 3.18 -33.78
N LEU A 181 7.07 3.30 -32.46
CA LEU A 181 8.22 2.75 -31.73
C LEU A 181 8.24 1.23 -31.77
N TYR A 182 7.07 0.59 -31.74
CA TYR A 182 6.98 -0.86 -31.86
C TYR A 182 7.35 -1.33 -33.26
N TYR A 183 6.77 -0.67 -34.31
CA TYR A 183 7.09 -1.04 -35.70
C TYR A 183 8.53 -0.72 -36.07
N ALA A 184 9.10 0.41 -35.65
CA ALA A 184 10.51 0.72 -35.84
C ALA A 184 11.41 -0.37 -35.23
N SER A 185 11.11 -0.81 -34.01
CA SER A 185 11.88 -1.91 -33.37
C SER A 185 11.79 -3.23 -34.14
N LYS A 186 10.65 -3.49 -34.81
CA LYS A 186 10.49 -4.67 -35.68
C LYS A 186 11.30 -4.59 -36.96
N VAL A 187 11.38 -3.41 -37.57
CA VAL A 187 12.24 -3.15 -38.75
C VAL A 187 13.72 -3.35 -38.37
N ASP A 188 14.12 -2.94 -37.15
CA ASP A 188 15.45 -3.16 -36.59
C ASP A 188 15.73 -4.63 -36.19
N GLY A 189 14.77 -5.55 -36.42
CA GLY A 189 14.90 -6.98 -36.10
C GLY A 189 14.77 -7.32 -34.62
N ALA A 190 14.27 -6.41 -33.76
CA ALA A 190 14.10 -6.68 -32.34
C ALA A 190 12.94 -7.67 -32.09
N SER A 191 13.14 -8.62 -31.17
CA SER A 191 12.07 -9.48 -30.68
C SER A 191 11.07 -8.73 -29.82
N ASP A 192 9.86 -9.28 -29.64
CA ASP A 192 8.84 -8.70 -28.75
C ASP A 192 9.36 -8.50 -27.32
N MET A 193 10.12 -9.46 -26.83
CA MET A 193 10.71 -9.37 -25.49
C MET A 193 11.81 -8.31 -25.41
N ALA A 194 12.59 -8.12 -26.48
CA ALA A 194 13.58 -7.04 -26.54
C ALA A 194 12.91 -5.67 -26.56
N TYR A 195 11.83 -5.49 -27.32
CA TYR A 195 11.03 -4.27 -27.30
C TYR A 195 10.42 -4.03 -25.92
N LEU A 196 9.79 -5.04 -25.33
CA LEU A 196 9.19 -4.93 -24.00
C LEU A 196 10.23 -4.45 -22.98
N THR A 197 11.38 -5.10 -22.90
CA THR A 197 12.36 -4.87 -21.83
C THR A 197 13.22 -3.61 -22.07
N ARG A 198 13.57 -3.31 -23.33
CA ARG A 198 14.50 -2.21 -23.66
C ARG A 198 13.81 -0.89 -24.01
N VAL A 199 12.54 -0.94 -24.42
CA VAL A 199 11.80 0.26 -24.85
C VAL A 199 10.60 0.50 -23.97
N LEU A 200 9.66 -0.43 -23.91
CA LEU A 200 8.35 -0.20 -23.28
C LEU A 200 8.44 -0.08 -21.77
N ILE A 201 9.13 -0.99 -21.08
CA ILE A 201 9.31 -0.94 -19.61
C ILE A 201 10.03 0.34 -19.17
N PRO A 202 11.16 0.79 -19.77
CA PRO A 202 11.78 2.05 -19.41
C PRO A 202 10.88 3.26 -19.57
N ILE A 203 10.13 3.37 -20.67
CA ILE A 203 9.18 4.47 -20.92
C ILE A 203 8.06 4.47 -19.87
N CYS A 204 7.52 3.29 -19.54
CA CYS A 204 6.41 3.11 -18.60
C CYS A 204 6.86 2.90 -17.15
N SER A 205 8.15 3.08 -16.85
CA SER A 205 8.71 2.85 -15.51
C SER A 205 8.02 3.64 -14.38
N PRO A 206 7.51 4.89 -14.57
CA PRO A 206 6.79 5.57 -13.50
C PRO A 206 5.52 4.81 -13.06
N THR A 207 4.78 4.26 -14.01
CA THR A 207 3.57 3.47 -13.73
C THR A 207 3.92 2.14 -13.05
N LEU A 208 4.98 1.46 -13.52
CA LEU A 208 5.47 0.24 -12.88
C LEU A 208 5.90 0.47 -11.43
N VAL A 209 6.63 1.56 -11.16
CA VAL A 209 7.01 1.93 -9.79
C VAL A 209 5.76 2.17 -8.92
N THR A 210 4.74 2.83 -9.46
CA THR A 210 3.48 3.03 -8.73
C THR A 210 2.81 1.70 -8.40
N VAL A 211 2.73 0.77 -9.35
CA VAL A 211 2.19 -0.58 -9.14
C VAL A 211 2.97 -1.34 -8.07
N ILE A 212 4.31 -1.27 -8.11
CA ILE A 212 5.16 -1.88 -7.09
C ILE A 212 4.82 -1.35 -5.70
N ILE A 213 4.75 -0.02 -5.54
CA ILE A 213 4.46 0.61 -4.25
C ILE A 213 3.09 0.19 -3.73
N LEU A 214 2.05 0.23 -4.58
CA LEU A 214 0.70 -0.17 -4.21
C LEU A 214 0.67 -1.64 -3.78
N LYS A 215 1.34 -2.54 -4.53
CA LYS A 215 1.39 -3.97 -4.18
C LYS A 215 2.15 -4.24 -2.89
N VAL A 216 3.26 -3.55 -2.66
CA VAL A 216 4.02 -3.65 -1.40
C VAL A 216 3.14 -3.24 -0.21
N ILE A 217 2.40 -2.13 -0.32
CA ILE A 217 1.46 -1.68 0.72
C ILE A 217 0.35 -2.73 0.94
N GLU A 218 -0.22 -3.27 -0.13
CA GLU A 218 -1.26 -4.32 -0.08
C GLU A 218 -0.75 -5.58 0.62
N CYS A 219 0.42 -6.10 0.24
CA CYS A 219 1.03 -7.28 0.84
C CYS A 219 1.37 -7.07 2.32
N TRP A 220 1.92 -5.91 2.66
CA TRP A 220 2.28 -5.58 4.05
C TRP A 220 1.07 -5.53 4.97
N ASN A 221 -0.04 -4.98 4.48
CA ASN A 221 -1.30 -4.87 5.22
C ASN A 221 -2.19 -6.11 5.12
N SER A 222 -1.76 -7.14 4.38
CA SER A 222 -2.55 -8.36 4.18
C SER A 222 -2.76 -9.08 5.52
N TYR A 223 -4.03 -9.28 5.89
CA TYR A 223 -4.39 -9.90 7.16
C TYR A 223 -5.31 -11.10 6.98
N VAL A 224 -6.42 -10.92 6.28
CA VAL A 224 -7.49 -11.95 6.21
C VAL A 224 -6.98 -13.23 5.56
N TRP A 225 -6.36 -13.13 4.37
CA TRP A 225 -5.84 -14.29 3.67
C TRP A 225 -4.75 -15.04 4.44
N PRO A 226 -3.68 -14.38 4.92
CA PRO A 226 -2.67 -15.05 5.74
C PRO A 226 -3.26 -15.73 6.96
N ARG A 227 -4.21 -15.09 7.64
CA ARG A 227 -4.82 -15.65 8.85
C ARG A 227 -5.68 -16.88 8.58
N LEU A 228 -6.32 -16.96 7.40
CA LEU A 228 -7.09 -18.14 7.00
C LEU A 228 -6.21 -19.33 6.64
N ILE A 229 -5.07 -19.08 5.96
CA ILE A 229 -4.27 -20.15 5.36
C ILE A 229 -3.14 -20.64 6.27
N THR A 230 -2.81 -19.92 7.36
CA THR A 230 -1.74 -20.28 8.27
C THR A 230 -2.24 -20.39 9.71
N ASP A 231 -2.04 -21.56 10.32
CA ASP A 231 -2.26 -21.85 11.76
C ASP A 231 -0.93 -22.00 12.51
N ASP A 232 0.16 -22.23 11.76
CA ASP A 232 1.50 -22.42 12.30
C ASP A 232 2.22 -21.06 12.38
N SER A 233 2.66 -20.69 13.57
CA SER A 233 3.37 -19.43 13.83
C SER A 233 4.63 -19.24 13.01
N ARG A 234 5.22 -20.31 12.47
CA ARG A 234 6.37 -20.24 11.56
C ARG A 234 6.09 -19.45 10.28
N TYR A 235 4.82 -19.42 9.85
CA TYR A 235 4.38 -18.76 8.61
C TYR A 235 3.60 -17.46 8.85
N PHE A 236 3.41 -17.06 10.11
CA PHE A 236 2.68 -15.84 10.41
C PHE A 236 3.37 -14.62 9.79
N LEU A 237 2.55 -13.74 9.24
CA LEU A 237 2.97 -12.40 8.81
C LEU A 237 2.83 -11.43 9.99
N VAL A 238 3.43 -10.27 9.85
CA VAL A 238 3.47 -9.23 10.88
C VAL A 238 2.06 -8.77 11.30
N SER A 239 1.09 -8.72 10.38
CA SER A 239 -0.31 -8.42 10.67
C SER A 239 -0.97 -9.47 11.57
N GLY A 240 -0.64 -10.75 11.42
CA GLY A 240 -1.04 -11.83 12.32
C GLY A 240 -0.31 -11.79 13.65
N GLY A 241 0.90 -11.21 13.69
CA GLY A 241 1.71 -11.08 14.92
C GLY A 241 1.03 -10.22 15.98
N ILE A 242 0.32 -9.17 15.60
CA ILE A 242 -0.45 -8.32 16.53
C ILE A 242 -1.50 -9.17 17.27
N GLN A 243 -2.19 -10.04 16.55
CA GLN A 243 -3.19 -10.92 17.16
C GLN A 243 -2.53 -11.98 18.05
N ALA A 244 -1.39 -12.55 17.63
CA ALA A 244 -0.64 -13.50 18.44
C ALA A 244 -0.16 -12.88 19.77
N ILE A 245 0.26 -11.61 19.76
CA ILE A 245 0.58 -10.85 20.97
C ILE A 245 -0.65 -10.73 21.87
N ARG A 246 -1.80 -10.38 21.29
CA ARG A 246 -3.06 -10.20 22.02
C ARG A 246 -3.59 -11.51 22.63
N GLU A 247 -3.42 -12.64 21.92
CA GLU A 247 -3.98 -13.93 22.34
C GLU A 247 -3.08 -14.70 23.30
N GLY A 248 -1.76 -14.54 23.21
CA GLY A 248 -0.83 -15.41 23.93
C GLY A 248 0.39 -14.76 24.57
N GLY A 249 0.77 -13.55 24.13
CA GLY A 249 2.07 -12.99 24.49
C GLY A 249 2.12 -12.27 25.83
N PHE A 250 1.14 -11.42 26.14
CA PHE A 250 1.17 -10.54 27.33
C PHE A 250 -0.06 -10.63 28.21
N GLY A 251 -1.03 -11.51 27.87
CA GLY A 251 -2.37 -11.32 28.37
C GLY A 251 -3.02 -10.07 27.73
N ARG A 252 -4.33 -10.00 27.81
CA ARG A 252 -5.14 -8.94 27.13
C ARG A 252 -4.86 -7.54 27.66
N ASP A 253 -4.04 -7.38 28.69
CA ASP A 253 -3.98 -6.18 29.51
C ASP A 253 -2.71 -5.33 29.30
N ASN A 254 -1.64 -5.85 28.63
CA ASN A 254 -0.43 -5.05 28.38
C ASN A 254 -0.57 -4.18 27.11
N ILE A 255 -1.40 -3.14 27.20
CA ILE A 255 -1.63 -2.19 26.11
C ILE A 255 -0.35 -1.44 25.69
N PRO A 256 0.54 -0.98 26.60
CA PRO A 256 1.80 -0.35 26.20
C PRO A 256 2.68 -1.21 25.30
N ALA A 257 2.84 -2.49 25.61
CA ALA A 257 3.64 -3.41 24.78
C ALA A 257 2.93 -3.72 23.43
N MET A 258 1.60 -3.86 23.42
CA MET A 258 0.84 -3.95 22.18
C MET A 258 1.04 -2.71 21.30
N MET A 259 0.98 -1.51 21.86
CA MET A 259 1.21 -0.27 21.10
C MET A 259 2.64 -0.19 20.57
N ALA A 260 3.63 -0.65 21.36
CA ALA A 260 5.01 -0.73 20.90
C ALA A 260 5.17 -1.68 19.69
N ALA A 261 4.50 -2.84 19.69
CA ALA A 261 4.48 -3.73 18.54
C ALA A 261 3.84 -3.08 17.31
N VAL A 262 2.68 -2.42 17.48
CA VAL A 262 1.99 -1.73 16.37
C VAL A 262 2.85 -0.60 15.80
N VAL A 263 3.53 0.19 16.65
CA VAL A 263 4.50 1.21 16.21
C VAL A 263 5.60 0.57 15.39
N ALA A 264 6.25 -0.48 15.92
CA ALA A 264 7.33 -1.18 15.22
C ALA A 264 6.88 -1.70 13.84
N ILE A 265 5.70 -2.32 13.76
CA ILE A 265 5.11 -2.83 12.52
C ILE A 265 4.79 -1.72 11.51
N SER A 266 4.46 -0.52 11.99
CA SER A 266 4.13 0.63 11.14
C SER A 266 5.36 1.32 10.55
N VAL A 267 6.53 1.22 11.19
CA VAL A 267 7.77 1.91 10.78
C VAL A 267 8.16 1.62 9.33
N PRO A 268 8.18 0.37 8.82
CA PRO A 268 8.57 0.11 7.45
C PRO A 268 7.63 0.74 6.42
N LEU A 269 6.31 0.76 6.67
CA LEU A 269 5.36 1.43 5.78
C LEU A 269 5.53 2.94 5.78
N ILE A 270 5.75 3.53 6.95
CA ILE A 270 6.01 4.98 7.08
C ILE A 270 7.31 5.33 6.34
N ALA A 271 8.37 4.53 6.52
CA ALA A 271 9.63 4.71 5.81
C ALA A 271 9.45 4.60 4.29
N LEU A 272 8.75 3.58 3.82
CA LEU A 272 8.43 3.40 2.40
C LEU A 272 7.66 4.61 1.85
N PHE A 273 6.63 5.07 2.56
CA PHE A 273 5.87 6.26 2.15
C PHE A 273 6.75 7.50 2.07
N LEU A 274 7.58 7.76 3.08
CA LEU A 274 8.47 8.94 3.10
C LEU A 274 9.49 8.91 1.96
N ILE A 275 10.04 7.74 1.64
CA ILE A 275 11.01 7.56 0.54
C ILE A 275 10.33 7.77 -0.81
N PHE A 276 9.15 7.19 -1.02
CA PHE A 276 8.49 7.15 -2.32
C PHE A 276 7.37 8.18 -2.51
N ARG A 277 7.09 9.06 -1.53
CA ARG A 277 5.98 10.03 -1.56
C ARG A 277 5.88 10.84 -2.86
N LYS A 278 7.01 11.26 -3.43
CA LYS A 278 7.03 12.02 -4.70
C LYS A 278 6.51 11.16 -5.85
N LYS A 279 7.00 9.93 -5.97
CA LYS A 279 6.58 9.00 -7.04
C LYS A 279 5.11 8.58 -6.90
N ILE A 280 4.62 8.39 -5.67
CA ILE A 280 3.21 8.11 -5.39
C ILE A 280 2.34 9.28 -5.88
N MET A 281 2.70 10.51 -5.54
CA MET A 281 1.97 11.72 -5.94
C MET A 281 1.97 11.92 -7.47
N GLU A 282 3.10 11.68 -8.13
CA GLU A 282 3.21 11.78 -9.60
C GLU A 282 2.35 10.73 -10.31
N GLY A 283 2.32 9.50 -9.79
CA GLY A 283 1.51 8.42 -10.36
C GLY A 283 0.00 8.67 -10.23
N VAL A 284 -0.45 9.19 -9.09
CA VAL A 284 -1.86 9.55 -8.86
C VAL A 284 -2.28 10.75 -9.70
N SER A 285 -1.43 11.77 -9.83
CA SER A 285 -1.77 12.99 -10.58
C SER A 285 -1.90 12.76 -12.08
N ARG A 286 -1.12 11.84 -12.67
CA ARG A 286 -1.22 11.51 -14.12
C ARG A 286 -2.47 10.67 -14.43
N GLY A 287 -3.00 9.93 -13.48
CA GLY A 287 -4.27 9.21 -13.64
C GLY A 287 -5.53 10.09 -13.49
N GLY A 288 -5.41 11.25 -12.84
CA GLY A 288 -6.54 12.14 -12.53
C GLY A 288 -6.74 13.35 -13.46
N LEU A 289 -5.84 13.60 -14.41
CA LEU A 289 -5.87 14.81 -15.27
C LEU A 289 -6.37 14.54 -16.69
N LYS A 290 -7.38 13.69 -16.86
CA LYS A 290 -8.19 13.63 -18.07
C LYS A 290 -9.66 13.81 -17.70
N GLY A 291 -9.99 15.02 -17.27
CA GLY A 291 -11.33 15.57 -17.16
C GLY A 291 -11.30 16.99 -17.69
#